data_2e054f6b06ea00e86ff8dc49790b565d
#
_entry.id   2e054f6b06ea00e86ff8dc49790b565d
#
_cell.length_a   1.000
_cell.length_b   1.000
_cell.length_c   1.000
_cell.angle_alpha   90.00
_cell.angle_beta   90.00
_cell.angle_gamma   90.00
#
_symmetry.space_group_name_H-M   'P 1'
#
loop_
_entity.id
_entity.type
_entity.pdbx_description
1 polymer ?
#
loop_
_entity_poly.entity_id
_entity_poly.type
_entity_poly.pdbx_seq_one_letter_code
_entity_poly.pdbx_strand_id
1 'polypeptide(L)'
;MVYRSRIRFLGARLGLIRRSSEGIVLANKGTKGCYYSVGNGIDWSDQGKMKIRFGFTCRGSGDLPIEEFSQLCIDLERLNFDSVWLPETMLTGSFDPLVALTHAAACTEKLKIGSHMILPGRAPIRLARELAQLDRLSQGRLLIIAVIGLPDSAEVAAQGVIRSDRGQMMDEMVPLLRRLWAGETVDHSGTFYEVTEASITPLPAQQPLELWFGGSLPSALRRVGRIGDGYIPGLCTPEEGAEKKMQVEIAAKEFNRLIDPEHFGVNLTYSRGPLSSDARESLLRRRPDIDPEQLVPTSAGGLQEIIDAWIDAGYSKFLLRPVEPPGNWSEELEELGSEVLGLQS
;
A
#
# COMPACT_ATOMS: atom_id res chain seq x y z
N MET A 1 -25.66 -14.56 -33.46
CA MET A 1 -25.20 -13.21 -33.76
C MET A 1 -23.91 -12.98 -32.96
N VAL A 2 -22.77 -12.98 -33.62
CA VAL A 2 -21.45 -12.98 -32.96
C VAL A 2 -20.98 -11.54 -32.82
N TYR A 3 -20.96 -11.03 -31.59
CA TYR A 3 -20.30 -9.74 -31.31
C TYR A 3 -18.80 -9.98 -31.16
N ARG A 4 -18.00 -9.49 -32.12
CA ARG A 4 -16.54 -9.40 -32.03
C ARG A 4 -16.19 -8.08 -31.33
N SER A 5 -15.97 -8.10 -30.03
CA SER A 5 -15.20 -7.05 -29.35
C SER A 5 -13.71 -7.40 -29.43
N ARG A 6 -12.94 -6.56 -30.12
CA ARG A 6 -11.48 -6.67 -30.20
C ARG A 6 -10.90 -6.10 -28.91
N ILE A 7 -10.48 -6.98 -28.01
CA ILE A 7 -9.53 -6.64 -26.96
C ILE A 7 -8.15 -6.90 -27.56
N ARG A 8 -7.36 -5.84 -27.80
CA ARG A 8 -5.95 -5.95 -28.18
C ARG A 8 -5.13 -6.10 -26.90
N PHE A 9 -4.72 -7.32 -26.61
CA PHE A 9 -3.59 -7.57 -25.72
C PHE A 9 -2.34 -7.77 -26.57
N LEU A 10 -1.32 -6.95 -26.36
CA LEU A 10 0.00 -7.11 -26.95
C LEU A 10 0.75 -8.18 -26.13
N GLY A 11 1.09 -9.27 -26.74
CA GLY A 11 2.25 -10.06 -26.37
C GLY A 11 2.08 -11.38 -25.65
N ALA A 12 0.89 -11.95 -25.43
CA ALA A 12 0.78 -13.32 -24.91
C ALA A 12 -0.15 -14.19 -25.75
N ARG A 13 0.31 -15.38 -26.15
CA ARG A 13 -0.51 -16.40 -26.84
C ARG A 13 -1.54 -16.98 -25.88
N LEU A 14 -2.69 -16.37 -25.77
CA LEU A 14 -3.85 -16.95 -25.07
C LEU A 14 -4.66 -17.83 -26.01
N GLY A 15 -4.96 -19.05 -25.55
CA GLY A 15 -5.81 -20.01 -26.25
C GLY A 15 -7.30 -19.70 -26.09
N LEU A 16 -8.10 -20.33 -26.93
CA LEU A 16 -9.54 -20.13 -27.11
C LEU A 16 -10.36 -19.79 -25.85
N ILE A 17 -11.14 -18.70 -25.95
CA ILE A 17 -12.21 -18.36 -25.02
C ILE A 17 -13.47 -19.13 -25.43
N ARG A 18 -13.99 -19.97 -24.57
CA ARG A 18 -15.33 -20.61 -24.73
C ARG A 18 -16.25 -20.04 -23.65
N ARG A 19 -17.39 -19.49 -24.05
CA ARG A 19 -18.49 -19.20 -23.13
C ARG A 19 -19.35 -20.46 -22.99
N SER A 20 -19.60 -20.88 -21.76
CA SER A 20 -20.66 -21.80 -21.41
C SER A 20 -21.75 -21.06 -20.63
N SER A 21 -22.92 -21.65 -20.50
CA SER A 21 -24.02 -21.09 -19.71
C SER A 21 -23.71 -20.95 -18.20
N GLU A 22 -22.53 -21.36 -17.77
CA GLU A 22 -22.11 -21.41 -16.37
C GLU A 22 -20.90 -20.50 -16.03
N GLY A 23 -20.37 -19.72 -17.00
CA GLY A 23 -19.26 -18.77 -16.75
C GLY A 23 -18.20 -18.72 -17.87
N ILE A 24 -17.17 -17.90 -17.67
CA ILE A 24 -16.03 -17.74 -18.59
C ILE A 24 -14.91 -18.66 -18.15
N VAL A 25 -14.44 -19.54 -19.06
CA VAL A 25 -13.30 -20.43 -18.82
C VAL A 25 -12.10 -19.93 -19.61
N LEU A 26 -11.01 -19.62 -18.93
CA LEU A 26 -9.72 -19.26 -19.54
C LEU A 26 -8.82 -20.50 -19.57
N ALA A 27 -8.36 -20.91 -20.74
CA ALA A 27 -7.43 -22.01 -20.92
C ALA A 27 -6.04 -21.51 -21.29
N ASN A 28 -5.02 -21.91 -20.54
CA ASN A 28 -3.61 -21.66 -20.88
C ASN A 28 -3.01 -22.87 -21.63
N LYS A 29 -2.39 -22.65 -22.77
CA LYS A 29 -1.78 -23.68 -23.65
C LYS A 29 -0.38 -24.12 -23.18
N GLY A 30 -0.14 -24.32 -21.91
CA GLY A 30 1.21 -24.68 -21.46
C GLY A 30 1.32 -25.63 -20.27
N THR A 31 0.26 -25.86 -19.54
CA THR A 31 0.31 -26.76 -18.37
C THR A 31 -0.91 -27.68 -18.33
N LYS A 32 -0.66 -28.96 -18.08
CA LYS A 32 -1.74 -29.95 -17.94
C LYS A 32 -2.59 -29.62 -16.71
N GLY A 33 -3.82 -29.22 -16.94
CA GLY A 33 -4.92 -29.49 -16.02
C GLY A 33 -5.18 -28.52 -14.87
N CYS A 34 -5.24 -27.21 -15.11
CA CYS A 34 -5.94 -26.32 -14.18
C CYS A 34 -7.05 -25.57 -14.94
N TYR A 35 -8.30 -26.01 -14.74
CA TYR A 35 -9.48 -25.27 -15.16
C TYR A 35 -9.98 -24.46 -13.96
N TYR A 36 -10.08 -23.15 -14.11
CA TYR A 36 -10.72 -22.29 -13.13
C TYR A 36 -12.14 -21.98 -13.60
N SER A 37 -13.14 -22.48 -12.89
CA SER A 37 -14.53 -22.05 -13.04
C SER A 37 -14.73 -20.81 -12.16
N VAL A 38 -15.03 -19.69 -12.76
CA VAL A 38 -15.53 -18.52 -12.03
C VAL A 38 -17.03 -18.76 -11.87
N GLY A 39 -17.44 -19.25 -10.69
CA GLY A 39 -18.84 -19.43 -10.34
C GLY A 39 -19.60 -18.11 -10.39
N ASN A 40 -20.93 -18.21 -10.53
CA ASN A 40 -21.92 -17.17 -10.75
C ASN A 40 -21.51 -15.80 -10.19
N GLY A 41 -21.28 -14.87 -11.12
CA GLY A 41 -20.77 -13.55 -10.86
C GLY A 41 -21.60 -12.78 -9.83
N ILE A 42 -20.93 -12.20 -8.88
CA ILE A 42 -21.42 -10.95 -8.27
C ILE A 42 -21.56 -9.98 -9.44
N ASP A 43 -22.76 -9.51 -9.68
CA ASP A 43 -23.06 -8.53 -10.72
C ASP A 43 -22.45 -7.18 -10.27
N TRP A 44 -21.32 -6.84 -10.87
CA TRP A 44 -20.61 -5.59 -10.62
C TRP A 44 -21.26 -4.40 -11.35
N SER A 45 -22.36 -4.58 -12.04
CA SER A 45 -23.05 -3.53 -12.81
C SER A 45 -23.71 -2.46 -11.94
N ASP A 46 -23.81 -2.67 -10.62
CA ASP A 46 -24.41 -1.74 -9.66
C ASP A 46 -23.40 -1.17 -8.64
N GLN A 47 -22.09 -1.42 -8.82
CA GLN A 47 -21.07 -0.75 -8.03
C GLN A 47 -20.81 0.64 -8.63
N GLY A 48 -21.11 1.67 -7.85
CA GLY A 48 -20.75 3.05 -8.13
C GLY A 48 -19.28 3.14 -8.57
N LYS A 49 -18.94 4.16 -9.36
CA LYS A 49 -17.58 4.42 -9.85
C LYS A 49 -16.57 4.29 -8.70
N MET A 50 -15.55 3.45 -8.87
CA MET A 50 -14.49 3.23 -7.88
C MET A 50 -13.89 4.58 -7.44
N LYS A 51 -13.79 4.82 -6.14
CA LYS A 51 -13.27 6.08 -5.59
C LYS A 51 -11.76 6.14 -5.74
N ILE A 52 -11.28 7.09 -6.51
CA ILE A 52 -9.86 7.36 -6.67
C ILE A 52 -9.39 8.33 -5.59
N ARG A 53 -8.28 8.03 -4.93
CA ARG A 53 -7.71 8.81 -3.84
C ARG A 53 -6.23 9.03 -4.03
N PHE A 54 -5.79 10.27 -3.84
CA PHE A 54 -4.37 10.64 -3.93
C PHE A 54 -3.84 11.04 -2.55
N GLY A 55 -2.84 10.30 -2.09
CA GLY A 55 -2.03 10.64 -0.93
C GLY A 55 -0.63 11.07 -1.37
N PHE A 56 0.08 11.73 -0.48
CA PHE A 56 1.44 12.19 -0.71
C PHE A 56 2.43 11.52 0.27
N THR A 57 3.55 11.01 -0.24
CA THR A 57 4.57 10.35 0.57
C THR A 57 5.79 11.25 0.75
N CYS A 58 6.05 11.63 2.00
CA CYS A 58 7.24 12.36 2.39
C CYS A 58 8.35 11.37 2.74
N ARG A 59 9.36 11.23 1.89
CA ARG A 59 10.55 10.42 2.15
C ARG A 59 11.79 11.29 2.14
N GLY A 60 12.75 11.00 3.03
CA GLY A 60 13.94 11.81 3.19
C GLY A 60 13.65 13.17 3.85
N SER A 61 12.56 13.25 4.62
CA SER A 61 12.09 14.48 5.27
C SER A 61 12.71 14.71 6.65
N GLY A 62 13.66 13.88 7.10
CA GLY A 62 14.23 14.00 8.45
C GLY A 62 15.02 15.29 8.68
N ASP A 63 15.52 15.89 7.62
CA ASP A 63 16.21 17.19 7.67
C ASP A 63 15.27 18.36 7.32
N LEU A 64 13.99 18.11 7.04
CA LEU A 64 13.03 19.16 6.75
C LEU A 64 12.72 19.95 8.02
N PRO A 65 12.83 21.29 8.02
CA PRO A 65 12.43 22.10 9.15
C PRO A 65 10.97 21.82 9.56
N ILE A 66 10.71 21.87 10.85
CA ILE A 66 9.37 21.53 11.38
C ILE A 66 8.28 22.45 10.82
N GLU A 67 8.61 23.70 10.56
CA GLU A 67 7.72 24.70 9.97
C GLU A 67 7.35 24.31 8.54
N GLU A 68 8.31 23.82 7.75
CA GLU A 68 8.06 23.36 6.38
C GLU A 68 7.25 22.06 6.36
N PHE A 69 7.52 21.13 7.27
CA PHE A 69 6.72 19.91 7.39
C PHE A 69 5.28 20.23 7.82
N SER A 70 5.10 21.17 8.74
CA SER A 70 3.77 21.63 9.15
C SER A 70 3.02 22.27 7.98
N GLN A 71 3.71 23.14 7.22
CA GLN A 71 3.11 23.79 6.05
C GLN A 71 2.76 22.78 4.97
N LEU A 72 3.60 21.78 4.72
CA LEU A 72 3.32 20.69 3.78
C LEU A 72 2.02 19.94 4.16
N CYS A 73 1.82 19.60 5.44
CA CYS A 73 0.60 18.95 5.89
C CYS A 73 -0.63 19.85 5.71
N ILE A 74 -0.51 21.14 6.02
CA ILE A 74 -1.58 22.14 5.84
C ILE A 74 -1.91 22.30 4.36
N ASP A 75 -0.94 22.36 3.48
CA ASP A 75 -1.14 22.49 2.03
C ASP A 75 -1.78 21.26 1.43
N LEU A 76 -1.38 20.04 1.85
CA LEU A 76 -2.03 18.80 1.44
C LEU A 76 -3.53 18.81 1.81
N GLU A 77 -3.88 19.25 3.02
CA GLU A 77 -5.27 19.37 3.44
C GLU A 77 -6.02 20.45 2.66
N ARG A 78 -5.44 21.63 2.50
CA ARG A 78 -6.01 22.76 1.75
C ARG A 78 -6.32 22.41 0.30
N LEU A 79 -5.41 21.64 -0.32
CA LEU A 79 -5.55 21.17 -1.70
C LEU A 79 -6.47 19.96 -1.84
N ASN A 80 -6.94 19.37 -0.73
CA ASN A 80 -7.77 18.17 -0.67
C ASN A 80 -7.06 16.88 -1.11
N PHE A 81 -5.77 16.72 -0.89
CA PHE A 81 -5.17 15.39 -0.92
C PHE A 81 -5.79 14.50 0.16
N ASP A 82 -5.98 13.21 -0.16
CA ASP A 82 -6.60 12.26 0.77
C ASP A 82 -5.74 12.00 2.02
N SER A 83 -4.42 11.98 1.87
CA SER A 83 -3.55 11.53 2.96
C SER A 83 -2.08 11.94 2.81
N VAL A 84 -1.38 12.10 3.95
CA VAL A 84 0.07 12.19 4.04
C VAL A 84 0.67 10.88 4.53
N TRP A 85 1.81 10.47 3.98
CA TRP A 85 2.45 9.19 4.28
C TRP A 85 3.92 9.35 4.65
N LEU A 86 4.32 8.68 5.73
CA LEU A 86 5.69 8.61 6.21
C LEU A 86 6.14 7.14 6.25
N PRO A 87 7.00 6.69 5.33
CA PRO A 87 7.54 5.34 5.39
C PRO A 87 8.56 5.23 6.52
N GLU A 88 8.48 4.13 7.28
CA GLU A 88 9.47 3.84 8.30
C GLU A 88 10.75 3.26 7.70
N THR A 89 11.87 3.86 8.08
CA THR A 89 13.23 3.34 7.87
C THR A 89 14.02 3.58 9.15
N MET A 90 14.91 2.64 9.50
CA MET A 90 15.64 2.74 10.77
C MET A 90 16.88 3.63 10.68
N LEU A 91 17.53 3.66 9.52
CA LEU A 91 18.87 4.26 9.35
C LEU A 91 18.93 5.40 8.33
N THR A 92 17.86 5.63 7.57
CA THR A 92 17.82 6.74 6.61
C THR A 92 17.22 7.99 7.25
N GLY A 93 17.63 9.18 6.76
CA GLY A 93 17.17 10.48 7.26
C GLY A 93 15.68 10.74 7.00
N SER A 94 14.80 9.95 7.61
CA SER A 94 13.35 10.15 7.61
C SER A 94 12.88 10.37 9.05
N PHE A 95 11.81 11.14 9.22
CA PHE A 95 11.16 11.26 10.53
C PHE A 95 10.69 9.87 11.02
N ASP A 96 10.77 9.65 12.32
CA ASP A 96 10.01 8.54 12.93
C ASP A 96 8.52 8.76 12.66
N PRO A 97 7.82 7.79 12.05
CA PRO A 97 6.44 8.01 11.61
C PRO A 97 5.47 8.24 12.76
N LEU A 98 5.63 7.61 13.93
CA LEU A 98 4.71 7.84 15.05
C LEU A 98 4.83 9.26 15.59
N VAL A 99 6.07 9.77 15.68
CA VAL A 99 6.34 11.13 16.16
C VAL A 99 5.80 12.16 15.17
N ALA A 100 6.16 12.04 13.89
CA ALA A 100 5.78 13.01 12.87
C ALA A 100 4.30 12.97 12.51
N LEU A 101 3.68 11.77 12.47
CA LEU A 101 2.23 11.67 12.23
C LEU A 101 1.41 12.22 13.40
N THR A 102 1.93 12.16 14.64
CA THR A 102 1.28 12.83 15.78
C THR A 102 1.27 14.35 15.56
N HIS A 103 2.37 14.91 15.07
CA HIS A 103 2.46 16.32 14.70
C HIS A 103 1.52 16.67 13.54
N ALA A 104 1.54 15.88 12.46
CA ALA A 104 0.64 16.08 11.32
C ALA A 104 -0.84 16.03 11.74
N ALA A 105 -1.21 15.13 12.64
CA ALA A 105 -2.56 15.04 13.20
C ALA A 105 -2.98 16.31 13.94
N ALA A 106 -2.03 16.96 14.63
CA ALA A 106 -2.27 18.20 15.37
C ALA A 106 -2.38 19.45 14.47
N CYS A 107 -1.74 19.43 13.29
CA CYS A 107 -1.76 20.53 12.32
C CYS A 107 -2.92 20.47 11.32
N THR A 108 -3.69 19.37 11.30
CA THR A 108 -4.73 19.11 10.30
C THR A 108 -6.02 18.59 10.94
N GLU A 109 -7.15 18.75 10.25
CA GLU A 109 -8.47 18.33 10.76
C GLU A 109 -9.03 17.11 10.00
N LYS A 110 -8.75 16.99 8.69
CA LYS A 110 -9.36 16.01 7.79
C LYS A 110 -8.36 15.11 7.09
N LEU A 111 -7.13 15.63 6.87
CA LEU A 111 -6.07 14.90 6.19
C LEU A 111 -5.80 13.58 6.92
N LYS A 112 -5.92 12.45 6.22
CA LYS A 112 -5.53 11.15 6.77
C LYS A 112 -4.01 11.08 6.91
N ILE A 113 -3.57 10.39 7.93
CA ILE A 113 -2.15 10.23 8.27
C ILE A 113 -1.78 8.75 8.14
N GLY A 114 -0.75 8.45 7.41
CA GLY A 114 -0.40 7.06 7.09
C GLY A 114 1.07 6.72 7.23
N SER A 115 1.35 5.45 7.51
CA SER A 115 2.72 4.93 7.52
C SER A 115 2.84 3.56 6.88
N HIS A 116 3.96 3.34 6.20
CA HIS A 116 4.50 2.01 5.96
C HIS A 116 5.30 1.63 7.21
N MET A 117 4.68 0.90 8.12
CA MET A 117 5.23 0.62 9.44
C MET A 117 5.87 -0.75 9.52
N ILE A 118 7.10 -0.80 10.03
CA ILE A 118 7.83 -2.04 10.28
C ILE A 118 7.28 -2.66 11.57
N LEU A 119 6.62 -3.84 11.47
CA LEU A 119 6.09 -4.53 12.65
C LEU A 119 7.12 -5.43 13.35
N PRO A 120 7.95 -6.22 12.66
CA PRO A 120 8.93 -7.09 13.31
C PRO A 120 9.91 -6.28 14.18
N GLY A 121 10.23 -6.81 15.37
CA GLY A 121 11.08 -6.15 16.36
C GLY A 121 10.34 -5.24 17.34
N ARG A 122 9.06 -4.99 17.15
CA ARG A 122 8.24 -4.21 18.09
C ARG A 122 7.56 -5.10 19.13
N ALA A 123 7.31 -4.54 20.32
CA ALA A 123 6.51 -5.19 21.36
C ALA A 123 5.02 -5.02 21.05
N PRO A 124 4.21 -6.10 20.92
CA PRO A 124 2.82 -6.02 20.48
C PRO A 124 1.93 -5.11 21.34
N ILE A 125 2.04 -5.20 22.66
CA ILE A 125 1.22 -4.39 23.60
C ILE A 125 1.54 -2.90 23.44
N ARG A 126 2.83 -2.56 23.37
CA ARG A 126 3.26 -1.18 23.19
C ARG A 126 2.75 -0.62 21.87
N LEU A 127 2.96 -1.35 20.79
CA LEU A 127 2.52 -0.95 19.45
C LEU A 127 0.99 -0.82 19.38
N ALA A 128 0.25 -1.78 19.92
CA ALA A 128 -1.21 -1.72 19.94
C ALA A 128 -1.71 -0.45 20.64
N ARG A 129 -1.09 -0.08 21.77
CA ARG A 129 -1.44 1.12 22.54
C ARG A 129 -1.05 2.41 21.81
N GLU A 130 0.15 2.47 21.24
CA GLU A 130 0.65 3.63 20.49
C GLU A 130 -0.26 3.95 19.30
N LEU A 131 -0.60 2.93 18.50
CA LEU A 131 -1.48 3.10 17.34
C LEU A 131 -2.92 3.44 17.73
N ALA A 132 -3.45 2.84 18.78
CA ALA A 132 -4.77 3.19 19.30
C ALA A 132 -4.84 4.66 19.77
N GLN A 133 -3.80 5.15 20.43
CA GLN A 133 -3.75 6.54 20.87
C GLN A 133 -3.61 7.50 19.69
N LEU A 134 -2.74 7.20 18.73
CA LEU A 134 -2.58 8.03 17.52
C LEU A 134 -3.87 8.07 16.69
N ASP A 135 -4.55 6.93 16.57
CA ASP A 135 -5.85 6.87 15.90
C ASP A 135 -6.90 7.75 16.59
N ARG A 136 -6.95 7.75 17.92
CA ARG A 136 -7.84 8.64 18.68
C ARG A 136 -7.45 10.12 18.57
N LEU A 137 -6.16 10.44 18.70
CA LEU A 137 -5.67 11.81 18.55
C LEU A 137 -5.97 12.38 17.17
N SER A 138 -5.89 11.55 16.16
CA SER A 138 -6.26 11.91 14.78
C SER A 138 -7.76 11.78 14.49
N GLN A 139 -8.59 11.40 15.46
CA GLN A 139 -10.04 11.21 15.29
C GLN A 139 -10.41 10.19 14.20
N GLY A 140 -9.67 9.07 14.16
CA GLY A 140 -9.93 7.98 13.19
C GLY A 140 -9.35 8.22 11.80
N ARG A 141 -8.30 9.04 11.67
CA ARG A 141 -7.64 9.34 10.39
C ARG A 141 -6.38 8.50 10.14
N LEU A 142 -6.03 7.57 11.03
CA LEU A 142 -4.84 6.74 10.91
C LEU A 142 -5.01 5.65 9.86
N LEU A 143 -4.01 5.51 8.99
CA LEU A 143 -3.87 4.45 8.00
C LEU A 143 -2.54 3.72 8.19
N ILE A 144 -2.56 2.39 8.16
CA ILE A 144 -1.36 1.59 8.43
C ILE A 144 -1.13 0.58 7.31
N ILE A 145 0.06 0.63 6.73
CA ILE A 145 0.57 -0.42 5.84
C ILE A 145 1.66 -1.18 6.61
N ALA A 146 1.34 -2.38 7.03
CA ALA A 146 2.26 -3.25 7.73
C ALA A 146 3.32 -3.82 6.77
N VAL A 147 4.59 -3.62 7.08
CA VAL A 147 5.72 -4.12 6.30
C VAL A 147 6.74 -4.83 7.19
N ILE A 148 7.56 -5.67 6.58
CA ILE A 148 8.65 -6.38 7.30
C ILE A 148 9.98 -5.61 7.28
N GLY A 149 10.01 -4.43 6.68
CA GLY A 149 11.20 -3.62 6.49
C GLY A 149 12.02 -4.00 5.25
N LEU A 150 13.00 -3.16 4.94
CA LEU A 150 13.88 -3.33 3.79
C LEU A 150 14.72 -4.61 3.90
N PRO A 151 15.18 -5.18 2.76
CA PRO A 151 16.05 -6.36 2.77
C PRO A 151 17.51 -6.04 3.08
N ASP A 152 17.87 -4.78 3.22
CA ASP A 152 19.24 -4.33 3.54
C ASP A 152 19.70 -4.87 4.88
N SER A 153 20.95 -5.30 4.96
CA SER A 153 21.50 -5.97 6.15
C SER A 153 21.61 -5.04 7.36
N ALA A 154 21.96 -3.77 7.12
CA ALA A 154 22.05 -2.78 8.20
C ALA A 154 20.68 -2.41 8.75
N GLU A 155 19.68 -2.20 7.89
CA GLU A 155 18.30 -1.99 8.28
C GLU A 155 17.73 -3.16 9.09
N VAL A 156 18.02 -4.42 8.65
CA VAL A 156 17.60 -5.62 9.39
C VAL A 156 18.28 -5.72 10.75
N ALA A 157 19.58 -5.42 10.83
CA ALA A 157 20.32 -5.41 12.09
C ALA A 157 19.78 -4.33 13.05
N ALA A 158 19.43 -3.16 12.54
CA ALA A 158 18.83 -2.10 13.34
C ALA A 158 17.47 -2.46 13.91
N GLN A 159 16.70 -3.34 13.26
CA GLN A 159 15.46 -3.88 13.81
C GLN A 159 15.68 -4.85 14.99
N GLY A 160 16.89 -5.36 15.18
CA GLY A 160 17.20 -6.33 16.24
C GLY A 160 16.57 -7.72 16.03
N VAL A 161 16.27 -8.10 14.80
CA VAL A 161 15.57 -9.36 14.47
C VAL A 161 16.36 -10.20 13.45
N ILE A 162 16.08 -11.50 13.43
CA ILE A 162 16.62 -12.40 12.42
C ILE A 162 15.83 -12.20 11.11
N ARG A 163 16.54 -11.98 10.00
CA ARG A 163 15.95 -11.67 8.69
C ARG A 163 14.90 -12.68 8.24
N SER A 164 15.14 -13.99 8.44
CA SER A 164 14.22 -15.08 8.07
C SER A 164 12.91 -15.05 8.85
N ASP A 165 12.92 -14.53 10.07
CA ASP A 165 11.81 -14.65 11.02
C ASP A 165 10.79 -13.52 10.90
N ARG A 166 11.17 -12.43 10.22
CA ARG A 166 10.35 -11.22 10.10
C ARG A 166 8.91 -11.49 9.62
N GLY A 167 8.76 -12.39 8.65
CA GLY A 167 7.44 -12.77 8.14
C GLY A 167 6.60 -13.49 9.19
N GLN A 168 7.20 -14.43 9.93
CA GLN A 168 6.53 -15.18 10.98
C GLN A 168 6.20 -14.29 12.20
N MET A 169 7.12 -13.39 12.56
CA MET A 169 6.86 -12.38 13.60
C MET A 169 5.63 -11.53 13.26
N MET A 170 5.50 -11.08 12.01
CA MET A 170 4.31 -10.36 11.56
C MET A 170 3.05 -11.23 11.62
N ASP A 171 3.14 -12.49 11.19
CA ASP A 171 2.03 -13.45 11.21
C ASP A 171 1.52 -13.73 12.62
N GLU A 172 2.40 -13.68 13.63
CA GLU A 172 2.06 -13.83 15.04
C GLU A 172 1.56 -12.53 15.66
N MET A 173 2.16 -11.38 15.33
CA MET A 173 1.80 -10.07 15.90
C MET A 173 0.42 -9.58 15.49
N VAL A 174 0.07 -9.67 14.21
CA VAL A 174 -1.15 -9.05 13.68
C VAL A 174 -2.44 -9.56 14.36
N PRO A 175 -2.64 -10.88 14.59
CA PRO A 175 -3.76 -11.36 15.37
C PRO A 175 -3.82 -10.80 16.79
N LEU A 176 -2.66 -10.62 17.45
CA LEU A 176 -2.59 -10.03 18.79
C LEU A 176 -3.05 -8.58 18.78
N LEU A 177 -2.56 -7.77 17.83
CA LEU A 177 -2.99 -6.38 17.67
C LEU A 177 -4.50 -6.29 17.50
N ARG A 178 -5.09 -7.11 16.64
CA ARG A 178 -6.54 -7.11 16.38
C ARG A 178 -7.36 -7.45 17.63
N ARG A 179 -6.94 -8.46 18.40
CA ARG A 179 -7.60 -8.83 19.66
C ARG A 179 -7.51 -7.72 20.70
N LEU A 180 -6.34 -7.09 20.83
CA LEU A 180 -6.15 -5.96 21.75
C LEU A 180 -7.00 -4.75 21.34
N TRP A 181 -7.08 -4.42 20.04
CA TRP A 181 -7.94 -3.33 19.55
C TRP A 181 -9.43 -3.63 19.64
N ALA A 182 -9.81 -4.90 19.65
CA ALA A 182 -11.18 -5.32 19.93
C ALA A 182 -11.56 -5.24 21.44
N GLY A 183 -10.60 -4.88 22.30
CA GLY A 183 -10.81 -4.75 23.74
C GLY A 183 -10.75 -6.07 24.52
N GLU A 184 -10.20 -7.12 23.92
CA GLU A 184 -10.01 -8.39 24.60
C GLU A 184 -8.90 -8.29 25.65
N THR A 185 -9.03 -9.09 26.73
CA THR A 185 -7.88 -9.48 27.56
C THR A 185 -7.20 -10.66 26.89
N VAL A 186 -5.93 -10.51 26.57
CA VAL A 186 -5.18 -11.44 25.73
C VAL A 186 -4.17 -12.21 26.55
N ASP A 187 -4.26 -13.55 26.46
CA ASP A 187 -3.20 -14.48 26.80
C ASP A 187 -2.65 -15.08 25.52
N HIS A 188 -1.34 -15.11 25.37
CA HIS A 188 -0.64 -15.67 24.21
C HIS A 188 0.74 -16.17 24.61
N SER A 189 1.05 -17.40 24.24
CA SER A 189 2.39 -18.00 24.34
C SER A 189 2.76 -18.50 22.96
N GLY A 190 3.60 -17.74 22.25
CA GLY A 190 3.97 -17.99 20.87
C GLY A 190 5.46 -18.22 20.69
N THR A 191 5.91 -18.19 19.45
CA THR A 191 7.33 -18.35 19.11
C THR A 191 8.13 -17.08 19.39
N PHE A 192 7.51 -15.93 19.16
CA PHE A 192 8.18 -14.62 19.22
C PHE A 192 7.63 -13.72 20.32
N TYR A 193 6.40 -13.94 20.74
CA TYR A 193 5.74 -13.05 21.71
C TYR A 193 5.10 -13.86 22.83
N GLU A 194 5.30 -13.35 24.04
CA GLU A 194 4.63 -13.82 25.25
C GLU A 194 3.76 -12.68 25.79
N VAL A 195 2.49 -12.95 26.07
CA VAL A 195 1.52 -11.97 26.58
C VAL A 195 0.66 -12.65 27.61
N THR A 196 0.56 -12.08 28.82
CA THR A 196 -0.23 -12.62 29.92
C THR A 196 -1.21 -11.57 30.44
N GLU A 197 -2.50 -11.92 30.45
CA GLU A 197 -3.61 -11.11 30.97
C GLU A 197 -3.58 -9.63 30.51
N ALA A 198 -3.16 -9.37 29.26
CA ALA A 198 -2.95 -8.02 28.77
C ALA A 198 -4.15 -7.47 28.00
N SER A 199 -4.54 -6.26 28.31
CA SER A 199 -5.50 -5.46 27.59
C SER A 199 -4.98 -4.04 27.40
N ILE A 200 -5.56 -3.28 26.49
CA ILE A 200 -5.20 -1.89 26.25
C ILE A 200 -6.39 -0.95 26.48
N THR A 201 -6.07 0.25 26.93
CA THR A 201 -7.01 1.37 26.99
C THR A 201 -6.25 2.68 26.74
N PRO A 202 -6.80 3.66 25.99
CA PRO A 202 -8.07 3.57 25.26
C PRO A 202 -7.99 2.64 24.04
N LEU A 203 -9.14 2.19 23.56
CA LEU A 203 -9.25 1.49 22.27
C LEU A 203 -9.14 2.48 21.10
N PRO A 204 -8.80 2.04 19.87
CA PRO A 204 -8.83 2.90 18.68
C PRO A 204 -10.19 3.57 18.47
N ALA A 205 -10.23 4.70 17.78
CA ALA A 205 -11.46 5.33 17.34
C ALA A 205 -12.11 4.53 16.19
N GLN A 206 -11.28 4.01 15.29
CA GLN A 206 -11.70 3.10 14.24
C GLN A 206 -11.94 1.68 14.79
N GLN A 207 -13.07 1.07 14.45
CA GLN A 207 -13.44 -0.28 14.85
C GLN A 207 -14.01 -1.06 13.65
N PRO A 208 -13.21 -1.90 13.00
CA PRO A 208 -11.80 -2.23 13.26
C PRO A 208 -10.82 -1.14 12.80
N LEU A 209 -9.64 -1.10 13.42
CA LEU A 209 -8.48 -0.38 12.86
C LEU A 209 -7.86 -1.26 11.77
N GLU A 210 -7.92 -0.79 10.53
CA GLU A 210 -7.48 -1.56 9.37
C GLU A 210 -5.96 -1.67 9.28
N LEU A 211 -5.50 -2.83 8.78
CA LEU A 211 -4.11 -3.08 8.45
C LEU A 211 -4.01 -3.50 6.97
N TRP A 212 -3.43 -2.63 6.17
CA TRP A 212 -3.00 -2.98 4.83
C TRP A 212 -1.60 -3.61 4.90
N PHE A 213 -1.21 -4.30 3.82
CA PHE A 213 0.09 -4.96 3.78
C PHE A 213 0.84 -4.63 2.50
N GLY A 214 2.16 -4.51 2.63
CA GLY A 214 3.06 -4.38 1.50
C GLY A 214 3.80 -5.69 1.18
N GLY A 215 4.30 -5.78 -0.05
CA GLY A 215 5.21 -6.86 -0.47
C GLY A 215 4.87 -7.44 -1.83
N SER A 216 5.82 -8.23 -2.39
CA SER A 216 5.68 -8.80 -3.74
C SER A 216 5.96 -10.31 -3.78
N LEU A 217 6.47 -10.90 -2.70
CA LEU A 217 6.75 -12.33 -2.65
C LEU A 217 5.44 -13.14 -2.48
N PRO A 218 5.35 -14.36 -3.02
CA PRO A 218 4.15 -15.21 -2.88
C PRO A 218 3.68 -15.37 -1.43
N SER A 219 4.61 -15.50 -0.48
CA SER A 219 4.29 -15.58 0.95
C SER A 219 3.66 -14.29 1.50
N ALA A 220 4.10 -13.13 0.99
CA ALA A 220 3.51 -11.84 1.36
C ALA A 220 2.09 -11.70 0.77
N LEU A 221 1.88 -12.04 -0.51
CA LEU A 221 0.58 -12.00 -1.15
C LEU A 221 -0.43 -12.93 -0.45
N ARG A 222 0.02 -14.15 -0.10
CA ARG A 222 -0.80 -15.09 0.68
C ARG A 222 -1.14 -14.52 2.07
N ARG A 223 -0.21 -13.84 2.74
CA ARG A 223 -0.46 -13.15 4.01
C ARG A 223 -1.54 -12.09 3.87
N VAL A 224 -1.45 -11.24 2.83
CA VAL A 224 -2.50 -10.25 2.54
C VAL A 224 -3.87 -10.91 2.45
N GLY A 225 -4.02 -11.94 1.64
CA GLY A 225 -5.28 -12.68 1.52
C GLY A 225 -5.77 -13.24 2.85
N ARG A 226 -4.85 -13.77 3.68
CA ARG A 226 -5.20 -14.40 4.96
C ARG A 226 -5.62 -13.40 6.04
N ILE A 227 -4.91 -12.28 6.18
CA ILE A 227 -5.07 -11.38 7.33
C ILE A 227 -5.07 -9.88 6.98
N GLY A 228 -4.91 -9.49 5.71
CA GLY A 228 -4.88 -8.08 5.29
C GLY A 228 -6.27 -7.49 5.05
N ASP A 229 -6.41 -6.19 5.25
CA ASP A 229 -7.61 -5.44 4.89
C ASP A 229 -7.41 -4.67 3.57
N GLY A 230 -6.15 -4.53 3.11
CA GLY A 230 -5.79 -3.93 1.85
C GLY A 230 -4.37 -4.30 1.44
N TYR A 231 -3.97 -3.88 0.24
CA TYR A 231 -2.70 -4.26 -0.36
C TYR A 231 -2.02 -3.11 -1.11
N ILE A 232 -0.69 -3.03 -0.96
CA ILE A 232 0.19 -2.18 -1.77
C ILE A 232 1.36 -3.03 -2.28
N PRO A 233 1.58 -3.12 -3.61
CA PRO A 233 2.72 -3.83 -4.17
C PRO A 233 4.03 -3.10 -3.89
N GLY A 234 5.13 -3.84 -3.99
CA GLY A 234 6.44 -3.22 -4.16
C GLY A 234 6.60 -2.60 -5.55
N LEU A 235 7.82 -2.14 -5.86
CA LEU A 235 8.13 -1.52 -7.16
C LEU A 235 7.85 -2.49 -8.32
N CYS A 236 6.84 -2.19 -9.12
CA CYS A 236 6.39 -3.02 -10.25
C CYS A 236 5.59 -2.17 -11.26
N THR A 237 5.37 -2.74 -12.46
CA THR A 237 4.51 -2.13 -13.47
C THR A 237 3.02 -2.36 -13.18
N PRO A 238 2.09 -1.62 -13.83
CA PRO A 238 0.65 -1.85 -13.69
C PRO A 238 0.23 -3.29 -14.03
N GLU A 239 0.83 -3.92 -15.07
CA GLU A 239 0.55 -5.30 -15.46
C GLU A 239 0.94 -6.28 -14.37
N GLU A 240 2.15 -6.15 -13.82
CA GLU A 240 2.59 -6.95 -12.67
C GLU A 240 1.73 -6.69 -11.43
N GLY A 241 1.26 -5.46 -11.26
CA GLY A 241 0.30 -5.08 -10.23
C GLY A 241 -1.01 -5.82 -10.35
N ALA A 242 -1.59 -5.88 -11.55
CA ALA A 242 -2.82 -6.63 -11.83
C ALA A 242 -2.68 -8.12 -11.49
N GLU A 243 -1.53 -8.74 -11.85
CA GLU A 243 -1.24 -10.12 -11.51
C GLU A 243 -1.15 -10.34 -9.98
N LYS A 244 -0.47 -9.44 -9.27
CA LYS A 244 -0.36 -9.52 -7.79
C LYS A 244 -1.70 -9.33 -7.10
N LYS A 245 -2.52 -8.38 -7.57
CA LYS A 245 -3.90 -8.18 -7.08
C LYS A 245 -4.71 -9.47 -7.22
N MET A 246 -4.69 -10.09 -8.39
CA MET A 246 -5.36 -11.36 -8.63
C MET A 246 -4.89 -12.46 -7.66
N GLN A 247 -3.57 -12.58 -7.41
CA GLN A 247 -3.03 -13.56 -6.46
C GLN A 247 -3.49 -13.29 -5.02
N VAL A 248 -3.57 -12.03 -4.61
CA VAL A 248 -4.12 -11.63 -3.31
C VAL A 248 -5.60 -12.01 -3.18
N GLU A 249 -6.41 -11.74 -4.21
CA GLU A 249 -7.82 -12.08 -4.23
C GLU A 249 -8.07 -13.61 -4.20
N ILE A 250 -7.25 -14.38 -4.92
CA ILE A 250 -7.27 -15.85 -4.87
C ILE A 250 -6.94 -16.32 -3.46
N ALA A 251 -5.88 -15.79 -2.86
CA ALA A 251 -5.50 -16.14 -1.49
C ALA A 251 -6.59 -15.75 -0.48
N ALA A 252 -7.24 -14.59 -0.63
CA ALA A 252 -8.33 -14.19 0.25
C ALA A 252 -9.50 -15.19 0.19
N LYS A 253 -9.87 -15.65 -1.00
CA LYS A 253 -10.91 -16.67 -1.18
C LYS A 253 -10.58 -18.00 -0.52
N GLU A 254 -9.30 -18.44 -0.52
CA GLU A 254 -8.86 -19.64 0.19
C GLU A 254 -9.13 -19.56 1.71
N PHE A 255 -9.14 -18.36 2.28
CA PHE A 255 -9.42 -18.09 3.69
C PHE A 255 -10.86 -17.61 3.94
N ASN A 256 -11.77 -17.76 2.96
CA ASN A 256 -13.16 -17.29 3.02
C ASN A 256 -13.27 -15.79 3.32
N ARG A 257 -12.37 -14.99 2.76
CA ARG A 257 -12.33 -13.52 2.91
C ARG A 257 -12.50 -12.83 1.56
N LEU A 258 -12.95 -11.60 1.62
CA LEU A 258 -12.94 -10.65 0.52
C LEU A 258 -12.16 -9.42 0.98
N ILE A 259 -11.38 -8.84 0.08
CA ILE A 259 -10.75 -7.53 0.28
C ILE A 259 -11.57 -6.52 -0.51
N ASP A 260 -11.86 -5.39 0.12
CA ASP A 260 -12.59 -4.31 -0.55
C ASP A 260 -11.85 -3.91 -1.84
N PRO A 261 -12.52 -3.83 -3.00
CA PRO A 261 -11.92 -3.40 -4.25
C PRO A 261 -11.23 -2.01 -4.16
N GLU A 262 -11.68 -1.15 -3.26
CA GLU A 262 -11.06 0.16 -3.01
C GLU A 262 -9.82 0.11 -2.10
N HIS A 263 -9.47 -1.06 -1.56
CA HIS A 263 -8.32 -1.26 -0.69
C HIS A 263 -7.08 -1.81 -1.41
N PHE A 264 -6.93 -1.43 -2.68
CA PHE A 264 -5.71 -1.66 -3.46
C PHE A 264 -5.07 -0.33 -3.81
N GLY A 265 -3.85 -0.11 -3.31
CA GLY A 265 -3.10 1.12 -3.53
C GLY A 265 -1.74 0.87 -4.16
N VAL A 266 -1.09 1.93 -4.62
CA VAL A 266 0.26 1.88 -5.19
C VAL A 266 1.10 3.07 -4.71
N ASN A 267 2.39 2.80 -4.44
CA ASN A 267 3.39 3.86 -4.27
C ASN A 267 3.87 4.26 -5.67
N LEU A 268 3.50 5.44 -6.12
CA LEU A 268 3.86 5.95 -7.44
C LEU A 268 4.88 7.08 -7.31
N THR A 269 6.10 6.79 -7.75
CA THR A 269 7.18 7.78 -7.81
C THR A 269 7.12 8.48 -9.16
N TYR A 270 7.32 9.81 -9.21
CA TYR A 270 7.35 10.60 -10.43
C TYR A 270 8.54 11.56 -10.44
N SER A 271 8.90 12.08 -11.61
CA SER A 271 9.93 13.10 -11.79
C SER A 271 9.39 14.25 -12.65
N ARG A 272 9.86 15.48 -12.37
CA ARG A 272 9.49 16.67 -13.15
C ARG A 272 10.31 16.84 -14.44
N GLY A 273 11.18 15.89 -14.72
CA GLY A 273 12.07 15.90 -15.89
C GLY A 273 12.85 14.60 -15.98
N PRO A 274 13.85 14.51 -16.86
CA PRO A 274 14.68 13.32 -17.00
C PRO A 274 15.26 12.87 -15.66
N LEU A 275 15.28 11.55 -15.44
CA LEU A 275 15.87 10.97 -14.22
C LEU A 275 17.36 11.29 -14.15
N SER A 276 17.82 11.70 -12.96
CA SER A 276 19.25 11.82 -12.68
C SER A 276 19.93 10.44 -12.82
N SER A 277 21.25 10.45 -13.05
CA SER A 277 22.07 9.22 -13.15
C SER A 277 21.88 8.35 -11.91
N ASP A 278 21.90 8.97 -10.72
CA ASP A 278 21.81 8.28 -9.43
C ASP A 278 20.41 7.65 -9.23
N ALA A 279 19.35 8.38 -9.61
CA ALA A 279 17.99 7.87 -9.56
C ALA A 279 17.81 6.66 -10.52
N ARG A 280 18.32 6.79 -11.75
CA ARG A 280 18.28 5.71 -12.75
C ARG A 280 19.06 4.49 -12.27
N GLU A 281 20.26 4.66 -11.76
CA GLU A 281 21.06 3.55 -11.22
C GLU A 281 20.39 2.91 -10.01
N SER A 282 19.80 3.68 -9.11
CA SER A 282 19.06 3.17 -7.95
C SER A 282 17.85 2.32 -8.37
N LEU A 283 17.13 2.71 -9.42
CA LEU A 283 16.02 1.94 -9.98
C LEU A 283 16.51 0.65 -10.64
N LEU A 284 17.57 0.72 -11.45
CA LEU A 284 18.17 -0.45 -12.09
C LEU A 284 18.74 -1.47 -11.11
N ARG A 285 19.31 -1.03 -9.98
CA ARG A 285 19.73 -1.96 -8.90
C ARG A 285 18.56 -2.74 -8.31
N ARG A 286 17.36 -2.15 -8.28
CA ARG A 286 16.16 -2.78 -7.72
C ARG A 286 15.36 -3.57 -8.75
N ARG A 287 15.36 -3.11 -9.99
CA ARG A 287 14.65 -3.70 -11.15
C ARG A 287 15.52 -3.61 -12.39
N PRO A 288 16.54 -4.50 -12.49
CA PRO A 288 17.44 -4.52 -13.66
C PRO A 288 16.78 -4.99 -14.95
N ASP A 289 15.59 -5.55 -14.83
CA ASP A 289 14.76 -6.14 -15.87
C ASP A 289 13.81 -5.14 -16.55
N ILE A 290 13.67 -3.92 -16.01
CA ILE A 290 12.69 -2.92 -16.48
C ILE A 290 13.38 -1.59 -16.72
N ASP A 291 13.01 -0.90 -17.80
CA ASP A 291 13.48 0.47 -18.03
C ASP A 291 12.90 1.37 -16.91
N PRO A 292 13.74 2.13 -16.19
CA PRO A 292 13.30 3.04 -15.14
C PRO A 292 12.14 3.97 -15.52
N GLU A 293 12.04 4.40 -16.76
CA GLU A 293 10.97 5.28 -17.23
C GLU A 293 9.60 4.59 -17.37
N GLN A 294 9.56 3.26 -17.38
CA GLN A 294 8.32 2.49 -17.26
C GLN A 294 7.79 2.44 -15.84
N LEU A 295 8.64 2.72 -14.84
CA LEU A 295 8.30 2.71 -13.42
C LEU A 295 8.08 4.12 -12.87
N VAL A 296 8.75 5.11 -13.47
CA VAL A 296 8.78 6.49 -12.99
C VAL A 296 8.52 7.43 -14.18
N PRO A 297 7.31 7.98 -14.28
CA PRO A 297 6.99 8.98 -15.31
C PRO A 297 7.83 10.24 -15.10
N THR A 298 8.27 10.85 -16.20
CA THR A 298 9.16 12.01 -16.22
C THR A 298 8.49 13.29 -16.76
N SER A 299 7.16 13.26 -16.87
CA SER A 299 6.34 14.37 -17.33
C SER A 299 4.92 14.26 -16.76
N ALA A 300 4.17 15.36 -16.75
CA ALA A 300 2.76 15.38 -16.36
C ALA A 300 1.90 14.43 -17.20
N GLY A 301 2.09 14.40 -18.51
CA GLY A 301 1.37 13.46 -19.38
C GLY A 301 1.69 12.00 -19.07
N GLY A 302 2.97 11.67 -18.87
CA GLY A 302 3.37 10.32 -18.45
C GLY A 302 2.84 9.94 -17.06
N LEU A 303 2.72 10.90 -16.13
CA LEU A 303 2.09 10.66 -14.83
C LEU A 303 0.60 10.30 -14.99
N GLN A 304 -0.12 11.02 -15.85
CA GLN A 304 -1.52 10.72 -16.14
C GLN A 304 -1.67 9.32 -16.77
N GLU A 305 -0.87 9.00 -17.78
CA GLU A 305 -0.92 7.71 -18.47
C GLU A 305 -0.68 6.53 -17.51
N ILE A 306 0.30 6.64 -16.62
CA ILE A 306 0.58 5.56 -15.66
C ILE A 306 -0.50 5.44 -14.57
N ILE A 307 -1.11 6.56 -14.15
CA ILE A 307 -2.25 6.53 -13.23
C ILE A 307 -3.43 5.79 -13.87
N ASP A 308 -3.76 6.12 -15.13
CA ASP A 308 -4.84 5.46 -15.87
C ASP A 308 -4.57 3.94 -16.01
N ALA A 309 -3.33 3.56 -16.33
CA ALA A 309 -2.95 2.14 -16.40
C ALA A 309 -3.10 1.42 -15.04
N TRP A 310 -2.80 2.07 -13.93
CA TRP A 310 -3.02 1.52 -12.59
C TRP A 310 -4.51 1.44 -12.22
N ILE A 311 -5.32 2.42 -12.62
CA ILE A 311 -6.79 2.36 -12.46
C ILE A 311 -7.36 1.16 -13.24
N ASP A 312 -6.91 0.96 -14.47
CA ASP A 312 -7.29 -0.20 -15.30
C ASP A 312 -6.84 -1.53 -14.68
N ALA A 313 -5.72 -1.54 -13.97
CA ALA A 313 -5.24 -2.67 -13.18
C ALA A 313 -6.05 -2.90 -11.87
N GLY A 314 -7.01 -2.03 -11.56
CA GLY A 314 -7.91 -2.13 -10.43
C GLY A 314 -7.37 -1.55 -9.13
N TYR A 315 -6.50 -0.56 -9.21
CA TYR A 315 -5.97 0.18 -8.07
C TYR A 315 -6.67 1.54 -7.93
N SER A 316 -6.93 1.96 -6.70
CA SER A 316 -7.74 3.13 -6.38
C SER A 316 -7.06 4.15 -5.49
N LYS A 317 -5.99 3.76 -4.79
CA LYS A 317 -5.24 4.65 -3.90
C LYS A 317 -3.82 4.84 -4.40
N PHE A 318 -3.45 6.10 -4.66
CA PHE A 318 -2.15 6.49 -5.21
C PHE A 318 -1.37 7.26 -4.16
N LEU A 319 -0.22 6.75 -3.75
CA LEU A 319 0.70 7.41 -2.83
C LEU A 319 1.82 8.02 -3.66
N LEU A 320 1.65 9.28 -4.01
CA LEU A 320 2.53 10.02 -4.91
C LEU A 320 3.78 10.51 -4.20
N ARG A 321 4.92 10.46 -4.88
CA ARG A 321 6.19 10.91 -4.35
C ARG A 321 7.12 11.38 -5.47
N PRO A 322 7.70 12.58 -5.38
CA PRO A 322 8.78 12.98 -6.30
C PRO A 322 10.02 12.09 -6.09
N VAL A 323 10.78 11.86 -7.16
CA VAL A 323 12.08 11.15 -7.10
C VAL A 323 13.05 11.91 -6.21
N GLU A 324 13.13 13.20 -6.43
CA GLU A 324 14.00 14.13 -5.71
C GLU A 324 13.15 15.17 -4.97
N PRO A 325 13.60 15.64 -3.79
CA PRO A 325 12.91 16.71 -3.09
C PRO A 325 12.81 17.95 -3.98
N PRO A 326 11.65 18.61 -4.06
CA PRO A 326 11.49 19.84 -4.80
C PRO A 326 12.16 21.01 -4.06
N GLY A 327 12.43 22.08 -4.77
CA GLY A 327 12.95 23.32 -4.17
C GLY A 327 11.92 24.06 -3.31
N ASN A 328 10.63 23.88 -3.58
CA ASN A 328 9.51 24.45 -2.84
C ASN A 328 8.37 23.43 -2.80
N TRP A 329 8.02 22.96 -1.60
CA TRP A 329 6.98 21.95 -1.41
C TRP A 329 5.58 22.47 -1.73
N SER A 330 5.27 23.72 -1.40
CA SER A 330 3.93 24.29 -1.66
C SER A 330 3.66 24.43 -3.16
N GLU A 331 4.65 24.91 -3.93
CA GLU A 331 4.55 24.99 -5.39
C GLU A 331 4.41 23.60 -6.03
N GLU A 332 5.21 22.64 -5.57
CA GLU A 332 5.12 21.26 -6.04
C GLU A 332 3.73 20.64 -5.80
N LEU A 333 3.17 20.86 -4.62
CA LEU A 333 1.85 20.32 -4.28
C LEU A 333 0.73 21.00 -5.07
N GLU A 334 0.82 22.28 -5.35
CA GLU A 334 -0.15 23.00 -6.21
C GLU A 334 -0.11 22.48 -7.66
N GLU A 335 1.10 22.34 -8.22
CA GLU A 335 1.28 21.77 -9.55
C GLU A 335 0.76 20.35 -9.63
N LEU A 336 1.21 19.45 -8.74
CA LEU A 336 0.76 18.07 -8.67
C LEU A 336 -0.75 17.97 -8.48
N GLY A 337 -1.31 18.77 -7.57
CA GLY A 337 -2.75 18.81 -7.31
C GLY A 337 -3.56 19.17 -8.56
N SER A 338 -3.08 20.15 -9.34
CA SER A 338 -3.72 20.54 -10.60
C SER A 338 -3.72 19.43 -11.65
N GLU A 339 -2.71 18.55 -11.63
CA GLU A 339 -2.55 17.44 -12.56
C GLU A 339 -3.43 16.22 -12.20
N VAL A 340 -3.59 15.91 -10.92
CA VAL A 340 -4.16 14.62 -10.51
C VAL A 340 -5.49 14.71 -9.77
N LEU A 341 -5.75 15.79 -9.01
CA LEU A 341 -6.93 15.83 -8.14
C LEU A 341 -8.27 15.92 -8.88
N GLY A 342 -8.23 16.28 -10.17
CA GLY A 342 -9.42 16.20 -11.05
C GLY A 342 -9.95 14.76 -11.23
N LEU A 343 -9.13 13.75 -10.97
CA LEU A 343 -9.50 12.33 -11.01
C LEU A 343 -10.05 11.82 -9.66
N GLN A 344 -9.82 12.56 -8.57
CA GLN A 344 -10.24 12.14 -7.23
C GLN A 344 -11.77 12.19 -7.11
N SER A 345 -12.37 11.18 -6.48
CA SER A 345 -13.82 11.01 -6.41
C SER A 345 -14.29 10.57 -5.02
#